data_a8125bb297bc2ab1a07fa0a8d8f09b37
#
_entry.id   a8125bb297bc2ab1a07fa0a8d8f09b37
#
_cell.length_a   1.000
_cell.length_b   1.000
_cell.length_c   1.000
_cell.angle_alpha   90.00
_cell.angle_beta   90.00
_cell.angle_gamma   90.00
#
_symmetry.space_group_name_H-M   'P 1'
#
loop_
_entity.id
_entity.type
_entity.pdbx_description
1 polymer ?
#
loop_
_entity_poly.entity_id
_entity_poly.type
_entity_poly.pdbx_seq_one_letter_code
_entity_poly.pdbx_strand_id
1 'polypeptide(L)'
;MTSQPQQLPHTPSSAAASSLSPAFPRRAPWGTASSLRAWQAEALELYREKNPQDFLAVATPGAGKTTFALRIATELLEQGIVRRVTVVAPTEHLKTQWADAAARVGIRIDPQFKNSQGRHGSHYDGVALTYAQVAAKPALHRARTEAARTLVILDEVHHGGDALSWGDAVREAFEGAERRLALTGTPFRSDTSAIPFVQYEADAEGIRRSKADYTYGYGEALRDHVVRPVLFMSYAGDMRWRTKAGDEVSARLGEAMTKDMTGQAWRTALDPEGQWIPSVLSAADKRLTEVRRTVPDAGGLVIATDQDNARAYAAHLHEITGRRPTVVLSDDEGASGRIEEFAQSEDRWMVAVRMVSEGVDVPRLAVGVYATSASTPLFFAQAIGRFVRARKRGETASIFLPSVAPLLGLANSMEQERDHALDRPRTAEEQGIEYDPEAALVAEANKEEKASGELLGSFQALDAQASFDRVLFDGGEFGAGADVGSAEELDFLGLPGLLEPDQVATLLRQRQADHLRARGVRRAPARWRRSAPSRSTGAPVSCARSSRSSSRRGPSAAASRTA
;
A
#
# COMPACT_ATOMS: atom_id res chain seq x y z
N MET A 1 -13.87 57.75 24.97
CA MET A 1 -13.99 57.10 23.66
C MET A 1 -12.96 55.98 23.62
N THR A 2 -13.34 54.82 24.07
CA THR A 2 -12.50 53.62 24.15
C THR A 2 -12.75 52.77 22.90
N SER A 3 -11.78 52.72 22.03
CA SER A 3 -11.79 51.89 20.83
C SER A 3 -11.73 50.42 21.20
N GLN A 4 -12.78 49.67 20.86
CA GLN A 4 -12.74 48.17 20.90
C GLN A 4 -11.82 47.65 19.81
N PRO A 5 -11.02 46.62 20.03
CA PRO A 5 -10.26 45.97 18.98
C PRO A 5 -11.23 45.16 18.09
N GLN A 6 -11.19 45.44 16.78
CA GLN A 6 -11.89 44.68 15.77
C GLN A 6 -11.39 43.22 15.81
N GLN A 7 -12.29 42.32 16.11
CA GLN A 7 -12.07 40.89 15.88
C GLN A 7 -11.94 40.64 14.39
N LEU A 8 -10.79 40.16 13.97
CA LEU A 8 -10.58 39.61 12.62
C LEU A 8 -11.54 38.42 12.41
N PRO A 9 -12.11 38.26 11.20
CA PRO A 9 -13.04 37.19 10.92
C PRO A 9 -12.34 35.84 11.11
N HIS A 10 -12.96 34.95 11.90
CA HIS A 10 -12.55 33.58 12.04
C HIS A 10 -12.60 32.89 10.66
N THR A 11 -11.44 32.69 10.07
CA THR A 11 -11.29 31.84 8.90
C THR A 11 -11.72 30.41 9.29
N PRO A 12 -12.60 29.73 8.53
CA PRO A 12 -12.98 28.37 8.84
C PRO A 12 -11.73 27.48 8.88
N SER A 13 -11.57 26.70 9.96
CA SER A 13 -10.49 25.73 10.06
C SER A 13 -10.59 24.80 8.86
N SER A 14 -9.57 24.80 8.01
CA SER A 14 -9.58 23.96 6.82
C SER A 14 -9.79 22.49 7.21
N ALA A 15 -10.58 21.74 6.44
CA ALA A 15 -10.82 20.31 6.63
C ALA A 15 -9.52 19.50 6.77
N ALA A 16 -8.42 19.96 6.16
CA ALA A 16 -7.10 19.38 6.28
C ALA A 16 -6.51 19.46 7.70
N ALA A 17 -6.80 20.53 8.48
CA ALA A 17 -6.34 20.63 9.87
C ALA A 17 -7.09 19.67 10.80
N SER A 18 -8.32 19.26 10.44
CA SER A 18 -9.09 18.26 11.19
C SER A 18 -8.65 16.82 10.89
N SER A 19 -7.92 16.60 9.81
CA SER A 19 -7.47 15.27 9.34
C SER A 19 -6.05 14.91 9.78
N LEU A 20 -5.40 15.71 10.65
CA LEU A 20 -4.08 15.39 11.18
C LEU A 20 -4.15 14.15 12.07
N SER A 21 -3.19 13.24 11.87
CA SER A 21 -3.01 12.05 12.67
C SER A 21 -2.89 12.36 14.17
N PRO A 22 -3.33 11.45 15.06
CA PRO A 22 -3.14 11.56 16.52
C PRO A 22 -1.70 11.78 16.97
N ALA A 23 -0.71 11.41 16.17
CA ALA A 23 0.70 11.71 16.43
C ALA A 23 1.05 13.22 16.39
N PHE A 24 0.12 14.04 15.94
CA PHE A 24 0.21 15.49 16.07
C PHE A 24 -0.61 15.97 17.28
N PRO A 25 -0.04 16.06 18.49
CA PRO A 25 -0.76 16.51 19.68
C PRO A 25 -1.19 17.98 19.61
N ARG A 26 -0.59 18.76 18.71
CA ARG A 26 -1.00 20.15 18.39
C ARG A 26 -1.14 20.27 16.88
N ARG A 27 -2.32 20.68 16.42
CA ARG A 27 -2.52 21.03 15.02
C ARG A 27 -1.57 22.18 14.68
N ALA A 28 -0.80 22.02 13.60
CA ALA A 28 0.03 23.11 13.10
C ALA A 28 -0.87 24.32 12.81
N PRO A 29 -0.43 25.53 13.19
CA PRO A 29 -1.09 26.74 12.73
C PRO A 29 -1.20 26.76 11.21
N TRP A 30 -2.24 27.39 10.70
CA TRP A 30 -2.43 27.52 9.26
C TRP A 30 -1.18 28.14 8.61
N GLY A 31 -0.65 27.52 7.56
CA GLY A 31 0.51 28.00 6.81
C GLY A 31 1.88 27.58 7.34
N THR A 32 1.96 26.83 8.45
CA THR A 32 3.26 26.37 8.96
C THR A 32 3.21 24.90 9.34
N ALA A 33 4.15 24.08 8.85
CA ALA A 33 4.53 22.83 9.46
C ALA A 33 5.40 23.10 10.71
N SER A 34 4.86 23.84 11.69
CA SER A 34 5.61 24.22 12.90
C SER A 34 5.89 23.02 13.82
N SER A 35 5.18 21.90 13.67
CA SER A 35 5.48 20.67 14.36
C SER A 35 5.54 19.51 13.35
N LEU A 36 6.74 19.09 13.04
CA LEU A 36 6.98 17.87 12.27
C LEU A 36 6.76 16.64 13.16
N ARG A 37 6.36 15.53 12.56
CA ARG A 37 6.45 14.22 13.20
C ARG A 37 7.90 13.87 13.46
N ALA A 38 8.17 12.99 14.41
CA ALA A 38 9.54 12.61 14.77
C ALA A 38 10.35 12.19 13.53
N TRP A 39 9.83 11.27 12.72
CA TRP A 39 10.49 10.83 11.51
C TRP A 39 10.75 11.95 10.48
N GLN A 40 9.81 12.91 10.35
CA GLN A 40 9.97 14.05 9.44
C GLN A 40 11.07 14.98 9.91
N ALA A 41 11.18 15.19 11.23
CA ALA A 41 12.25 15.99 11.80
C ALA A 41 13.62 15.34 11.60
N GLU A 42 13.70 14.04 11.86
CA GLU A 42 14.90 13.22 11.68
C GLU A 42 15.36 13.18 10.21
N ALA A 43 14.43 12.89 9.29
CA ALA A 43 14.70 12.91 7.86
C ALA A 43 15.11 14.30 7.35
N LEU A 44 14.55 15.39 7.92
CA LEU A 44 14.90 16.75 7.58
C LEU A 44 16.31 17.12 8.08
N GLU A 45 16.68 16.69 9.27
CA GLU A 45 18.05 16.87 9.79
C GLU A 45 19.06 16.14 8.91
N LEU A 46 18.76 14.89 8.55
CA LEU A 46 19.60 14.11 7.64
C LEU A 46 19.72 14.78 6.26
N TYR A 47 18.61 15.33 5.72
CA TYR A 47 18.63 16.08 4.48
C TYR A 47 19.53 17.31 4.56
N ARG A 48 19.47 18.07 5.65
CA ARG A 48 20.29 19.26 5.87
C ARG A 48 21.77 18.91 6.01
N GLU A 49 22.08 17.83 6.74
CA GLU A 49 23.44 17.34 6.94
C GLU A 49 24.08 16.90 5.62
N LYS A 50 23.38 16.06 4.86
CA LYS A 50 23.86 15.54 3.58
C LYS A 50 23.87 16.59 2.47
N ASN A 51 22.96 17.56 2.53
CA ASN A 51 22.72 18.57 1.47
C ASN A 51 22.72 17.96 0.05
N PRO A 52 21.94 16.89 -0.20
CA PRO A 52 22.06 16.08 -1.41
C PRO A 52 21.36 16.74 -2.60
N GLN A 53 21.79 16.41 -3.82
CA GLN A 53 21.04 16.75 -5.02
C GLN A 53 19.81 15.84 -5.17
N ASP A 54 19.96 14.55 -4.89
CA ASP A 54 18.91 13.54 -4.91
C ASP A 54 18.67 13.01 -3.51
N PHE A 55 17.41 12.92 -3.11
CA PHE A 55 17.00 12.36 -1.83
C PHE A 55 15.75 11.50 -2.02
N LEU A 56 15.85 10.23 -1.65
CA LEU A 56 14.73 9.29 -1.65
C LEU A 56 14.19 9.09 -0.23
N ALA A 57 12.96 9.53 0.00
CA ALA A 57 12.22 9.25 1.22
C ALA A 57 11.14 8.19 0.98
N VAL A 58 11.32 7.04 1.60
CA VAL A 58 10.33 5.96 1.63
C VAL A 58 9.54 6.11 2.93
N ALA A 59 8.24 6.38 2.83
CA ALA A 59 7.40 6.48 4.02
C ALA A 59 6.00 5.93 3.75
N THR A 60 5.51 5.09 4.66
CA THR A 60 4.21 4.41 4.52
C THR A 60 3.08 5.38 4.15
N PRO A 61 2.05 4.95 3.42
CA PRO A 61 0.87 5.78 3.17
C PRO A 61 0.32 6.38 4.48
N GLY A 62 -0.09 7.65 4.45
CA GLY A 62 -0.57 8.35 5.66
C GLY A 62 0.53 8.91 6.57
N ALA A 63 1.81 8.61 6.34
CA ALA A 63 2.93 9.12 7.14
C ALA A 63 3.14 10.64 7.03
N GLY A 64 2.60 11.31 5.99
CA GLY A 64 2.71 12.77 5.82
C GLY A 64 3.88 13.19 4.94
N LYS A 65 4.20 12.41 3.89
CA LYS A 65 5.24 12.71 2.88
C LYS A 65 5.13 14.12 2.31
N THR A 66 3.91 14.56 1.99
CA THR A 66 3.64 15.91 1.44
C THR A 66 4.10 17.02 2.39
N THR A 67 3.84 16.90 3.69
CA THR A 67 4.27 17.89 4.70
C THR A 67 5.79 17.96 4.79
N PHE A 68 6.46 16.81 4.76
CA PHE A 68 7.93 16.73 4.75
C PHE A 68 8.52 17.42 3.51
N ALA A 69 8.01 17.10 2.32
CA ALA A 69 8.50 17.69 1.08
C ALA A 69 8.27 19.20 1.00
N LEU A 70 7.10 19.67 1.42
CA LEU A 70 6.81 21.10 1.45
C LEU A 70 7.65 21.85 2.49
N ARG A 71 8.03 21.21 3.59
CA ARG A 71 8.98 21.79 4.54
C ARG A 71 10.36 22.00 3.90
N ILE A 72 10.88 21.00 3.20
CA ILE A 72 12.14 21.13 2.43
C ILE A 72 11.99 22.23 1.38
N ALA A 73 10.88 22.24 0.62
CA ALA A 73 10.65 23.27 -0.41
C ALA A 73 10.67 24.69 0.17
N THR A 74 10.00 24.91 1.30
CA THR A 74 9.98 26.20 1.99
C THR A 74 11.39 26.63 2.37
N GLU A 75 12.16 25.77 3.03
CA GLU A 75 13.52 26.10 3.46
C GLU A 75 14.45 26.41 2.29
N LEU A 76 14.40 25.62 1.21
CA LEU A 76 15.22 25.84 0.02
C LEU A 76 14.86 27.14 -0.71
N LEU A 77 13.59 27.53 -0.73
CA LEU A 77 13.12 28.79 -1.29
C LEU A 77 13.57 29.98 -0.41
N GLU A 78 13.38 29.91 0.90
CA GLU A 78 13.79 30.95 1.85
C GLU A 78 15.31 31.20 1.85
N GLN A 79 16.09 30.13 1.77
CA GLN A 79 17.56 30.20 1.65
C GLN A 79 18.02 30.64 0.26
N GLY A 80 17.11 30.73 -0.71
CA GLY A 80 17.43 31.08 -2.09
C GLY A 80 18.24 30.02 -2.82
N ILE A 81 18.33 28.79 -2.30
CA ILE A 81 18.99 27.64 -2.97
C ILE A 81 18.24 27.31 -4.23
N VAL A 82 16.90 27.30 -4.17
CA VAL A 82 16.03 27.16 -5.34
C VAL A 82 15.16 28.40 -5.52
N ARG A 83 14.64 28.58 -6.71
CA ARG A 83 13.72 29.68 -7.06
C ARG A 83 12.39 29.17 -7.63
N ARG A 84 12.31 27.90 -7.90
CA ARG A 84 11.15 27.25 -8.52
C ARG A 84 10.91 25.89 -7.91
N VAL A 85 9.64 25.49 -7.89
CA VAL A 85 9.23 24.16 -7.46
C VAL A 85 8.44 23.50 -8.61
N THR A 86 8.82 22.29 -8.99
CA THR A 86 8.03 21.45 -9.89
C THR A 86 7.62 20.20 -9.14
N VAL A 87 6.32 19.95 -9.04
CA VAL A 87 5.79 18.71 -8.47
C VAL A 87 5.34 17.81 -9.62
N VAL A 88 5.73 16.54 -9.59
CA VAL A 88 5.26 15.54 -10.53
C VAL A 88 4.48 14.49 -9.73
N ALA A 89 3.23 14.27 -10.11
CA ALA A 89 2.31 13.38 -9.43
C ALA A 89 1.72 12.36 -10.43
N PRO A 90 1.23 11.20 -9.97
CA PRO A 90 0.63 10.20 -10.84
C PRO A 90 -0.62 10.69 -11.58
N THR A 91 -1.50 11.45 -10.93
CA THR A 91 -2.82 11.79 -11.45
C THR A 91 -3.12 13.29 -11.41
N GLU A 92 -4.08 13.74 -12.24
CA GLU A 92 -4.56 15.13 -12.27
C GLU A 92 -5.15 15.58 -10.91
N HIS A 93 -5.82 14.68 -10.21
CA HIS A 93 -6.39 14.98 -8.90
C HIS A 93 -5.30 15.28 -7.86
N LEU A 94 -4.21 14.52 -7.86
CA LEU A 94 -3.07 14.76 -6.97
C LEU A 94 -2.37 16.08 -7.25
N LYS A 95 -2.35 16.56 -8.50
CA LYS A 95 -1.82 17.91 -8.82
C LYS A 95 -2.55 19.01 -8.03
N THR A 96 -3.87 18.92 -7.98
CA THR A 96 -4.71 19.88 -7.23
C THR A 96 -4.45 19.76 -5.72
N GLN A 97 -4.41 18.55 -5.19
CA GLN A 97 -4.10 18.32 -3.77
C GLN A 97 -2.71 18.88 -3.38
N TRP A 98 -1.70 18.70 -4.24
CA TRP A 98 -0.38 19.26 -4.03
C TRP A 98 -0.38 20.80 -4.07
N ALA A 99 -1.10 21.40 -5.01
CA ALA A 99 -1.23 22.85 -5.11
C ALA A 99 -1.92 23.43 -3.86
N ASP A 100 -2.99 22.80 -3.39
CA ASP A 100 -3.70 23.21 -2.17
C ASP A 100 -2.83 23.06 -0.93
N ALA A 101 -2.07 21.98 -0.83
CA ALA A 101 -1.14 21.77 0.27
C ALA A 101 -0.01 22.81 0.26
N ALA A 102 0.55 23.10 -0.91
CA ALA A 102 1.60 24.10 -1.11
C ALA A 102 1.12 25.51 -0.78
N ALA A 103 -0.10 25.86 -1.18
CA ALA A 103 -0.70 27.16 -0.86
C ALA A 103 -0.80 27.41 0.65
N ARG A 104 -1.03 26.36 1.45
CA ARG A 104 -1.09 26.46 2.91
C ARG A 104 0.24 26.83 3.56
N VAL A 105 1.34 26.58 2.89
CA VAL A 105 2.70 26.95 3.34
C VAL A 105 3.26 28.14 2.57
N GLY A 106 2.40 28.84 1.78
CA GLY A 106 2.77 30.05 1.07
C GLY A 106 3.45 29.83 -0.29
N ILE A 107 3.51 28.59 -0.79
CA ILE A 107 4.07 28.25 -2.10
C ILE A 107 2.93 28.16 -3.13
N ARG A 108 2.99 28.97 -4.18
CA ARG A 108 1.95 29.06 -5.21
C ARG A 108 2.32 28.13 -6.38
N ILE A 109 1.65 27.01 -6.50
CA ILE A 109 1.84 26.03 -7.57
C ILE A 109 0.64 26.06 -8.51
N ASP A 110 0.90 26.14 -9.83
CA ASP A 110 -0.13 26.08 -10.86
C ASP A 110 -0.51 24.60 -11.16
N PRO A 111 -1.68 24.12 -10.75
CA PRO A 111 -2.15 22.77 -11.05
C PRO A 111 -2.77 22.65 -12.44
N GLN A 112 -3.13 23.78 -13.09
CA GLN A 112 -3.80 23.82 -14.39
C GLN A 112 -2.81 23.96 -15.56
N PHE A 113 -1.50 23.94 -15.28
CA PHE A 113 -0.50 24.06 -16.31
C PHE A 113 -0.64 22.99 -17.39
N LYS A 114 -0.64 23.42 -18.65
CA LYS A 114 -0.67 22.55 -19.83
C LYS A 114 0.60 22.73 -20.65
N ASN A 115 1.09 21.65 -21.24
CA ASN A 115 2.30 21.67 -22.09
C ASN A 115 2.22 22.64 -23.28
N SER A 116 1.01 22.99 -23.74
CA SER A 116 0.79 23.98 -24.81
C SER A 116 1.12 25.42 -24.40
N GLN A 117 1.11 25.73 -23.10
CA GLN A 117 1.37 27.08 -22.58
C GLN A 117 2.87 27.43 -22.56
N GLY A 118 3.75 26.43 -22.51
CA GLY A 118 5.20 26.59 -22.43
C GLY A 118 5.70 27.21 -21.12
N ARG A 119 5.11 28.30 -20.67
CA ARG A 119 5.44 29.01 -19.42
C ARG A 119 4.21 29.15 -18.52
N HIS A 120 4.41 29.03 -17.21
CA HIS A 120 3.37 29.34 -16.22
C HIS A 120 3.33 30.85 -15.90
N GLY A 121 2.25 31.32 -15.31
CA GLY A 121 2.08 32.71 -14.91
C GLY A 121 3.16 33.15 -13.90
N SER A 122 3.60 34.41 -14.02
CA SER A 122 4.69 34.95 -13.17
C SER A 122 4.36 35.01 -11.68
N HIS A 123 3.08 34.89 -11.34
CA HIS A 123 2.60 34.88 -9.95
C HIS A 123 2.71 33.51 -9.27
N TYR A 124 3.05 32.45 -10.02
CA TYR A 124 3.30 31.12 -9.47
C TYR A 124 4.79 30.90 -9.19
N ASP A 125 5.07 30.21 -8.09
CA ASP A 125 6.41 29.80 -7.72
C ASP A 125 6.80 28.48 -8.41
N GLY A 126 5.82 27.81 -9.05
CA GLY A 126 6.04 26.54 -9.76
C GLY A 126 4.79 25.96 -10.41
N VAL A 127 4.90 24.68 -10.77
CA VAL A 127 3.80 23.93 -11.44
C VAL A 127 3.66 22.53 -10.83
N ALA A 128 2.44 21.99 -10.92
CA ALA A 128 2.19 20.57 -10.75
C ALA A 128 1.91 19.90 -12.10
N LEU A 129 2.56 18.76 -12.34
CA LEU A 129 2.52 18.00 -13.59
C LEU A 129 2.13 16.55 -13.30
N THR A 130 1.63 15.85 -14.32
CA THR A 130 1.57 14.39 -14.27
C THR A 130 2.80 13.78 -14.96
N TYR A 131 3.15 12.52 -14.62
CA TYR A 131 4.20 11.77 -15.33
C TYR A 131 3.92 11.69 -16.82
N ALA A 132 2.65 11.50 -17.22
CA ALA A 132 2.22 11.50 -18.61
C ALA A 132 2.49 12.85 -19.32
N GLN A 133 2.26 14.00 -18.63
CA GLN A 133 2.60 15.31 -19.18
C GLN A 133 4.10 15.48 -19.40
N VAL A 134 4.92 14.97 -18.47
CA VAL A 134 6.40 14.99 -18.62
C VAL A 134 6.82 14.13 -19.79
N ALA A 135 6.32 12.89 -19.86
CA ALA A 135 6.65 11.94 -20.93
C ALA A 135 6.25 12.45 -22.33
N ALA A 136 5.13 13.17 -22.43
CA ALA A 136 4.67 13.73 -23.70
C ALA A 136 5.58 14.84 -24.26
N LYS A 137 6.31 15.61 -23.42
CA LYS A 137 7.20 16.71 -23.85
C LYS A 137 8.41 16.89 -22.92
N PRO A 138 9.32 15.92 -22.80
CA PRO A 138 10.44 15.98 -21.87
C PRO A 138 11.37 17.18 -22.11
N ALA A 139 11.67 17.50 -23.37
CA ALA A 139 12.50 18.65 -23.72
C ALA A 139 11.92 20.01 -23.26
N LEU A 140 10.58 20.17 -23.26
CA LEU A 140 9.94 21.35 -22.69
C LEU A 140 10.23 21.47 -21.20
N HIS A 141 10.06 20.36 -20.47
CA HIS A 141 10.27 20.35 -19.02
C HIS A 141 11.75 20.50 -18.67
N ARG A 142 12.68 19.95 -19.47
CA ARG A 142 14.12 20.21 -19.35
C ARG A 142 14.42 21.71 -19.46
N ALA A 143 13.97 22.36 -20.53
CA ALA A 143 14.16 23.80 -20.71
C ALA A 143 13.59 24.64 -19.57
N ARG A 144 12.47 24.22 -18.96
CA ARG A 144 11.88 24.88 -17.79
C ARG A 144 12.70 24.66 -16.52
N THR A 145 13.24 23.46 -16.33
CA THR A 145 14.09 23.09 -15.19
C THR A 145 15.39 23.87 -15.20
N GLU A 146 16.02 23.98 -16.38
CA GLU A 146 17.29 24.69 -16.59
C GLU A 146 17.12 26.23 -16.54
N ALA A 147 15.93 26.75 -16.82
CA ALA A 147 15.68 28.21 -16.83
C ALA A 147 15.80 28.86 -15.44
N ALA A 148 15.78 28.09 -14.35
CA ALA A 148 15.97 28.58 -12.99
C ALA A 148 16.40 27.42 -12.08
N ARG A 149 17.06 27.74 -10.95
CA ARG A 149 17.37 26.73 -9.91
C ARG A 149 16.05 26.14 -9.40
N THR A 150 15.79 24.89 -9.73
CA THR A 150 14.51 24.24 -9.51
C THR A 150 14.63 23.09 -8.52
N LEU A 151 13.71 23.02 -7.53
CA LEU A 151 13.42 21.79 -6.80
C LEU A 151 12.39 20.99 -7.58
N VAL A 152 12.68 19.73 -7.85
CA VAL A 152 11.72 18.77 -8.41
C VAL A 152 11.29 17.80 -7.31
N ILE A 153 9.99 17.71 -7.06
CA ILE A 153 9.38 16.74 -6.14
C ILE A 153 8.69 15.68 -7.00
N LEU A 154 9.17 14.45 -6.90
CA LEU A 154 8.64 13.28 -7.61
C LEU A 154 7.78 12.47 -6.62
N ASP A 155 6.46 12.66 -6.67
CA ASP A 155 5.53 11.96 -5.78
C ASP A 155 5.20 10.58 -6.35
N GLU A 156 5.22 9.56 -5.50
CA GLU A 156 5.10 8.14 -5.87
C GLU A 156 6.00 7.81 -7.06
N VAL A 157 7.30 8.04 -6.88
CA VAL A 157 8.32 8.01 -7.96
C VAL A 157 8.39 6.70 -8.74
N HIS A 158 7.87 5.60 -8.17
CA HIS A 158 7.78 4.31 -8.85
C HIS A 158 6.89 4.37 -10.12
N HIS A 159 5.92 5.28 -10.21
CA HIS A 159 5.14 5.53 -11.43
C HIS A 159 5.96 6.21 -12.55
N GLY A 160 7.07 6.81 -12.24
CA GLY A 160 7.95 7.46 -13.23
C GLY A 160 8.56 6.50 -14.26
N GLY A 161 8.21 5.22 -14.23
CA GLY A 161 8.76 4.22 -15.11
C GLY A 161 7.77 3.18 -15.63
N ASP A 162 6.47 3.37 -15.43
CA ASP A 162 5.42 2.42 -15.83
C ASP A 162 5.40 2.11 -17.34
N ALA A 163 5.96 2.97 -18.19
CA ALA A 163 6.37 2.65 -19.54
C ALA A 163 7.88 2.83 -19.67
N LEU A 164 8.57 1.95 -20.34
CA LEU A 164 10.03 2.02 -20.60
C LEU A 164 10.50 3.42 -21.03
N SER A 165 9.63 4.18 -21.72
CA SER A 165 9.88 5.55 -22.18
C SER A 165 9.71 6.64 -21.11
N TRP A 166 8.97 6.37 -20.02
CA TRP A 166 8.69 7.41 -19.00
C TRP A 166 9.89 7.67 -18.10
N GLY A 167 10.62 6.62 -17.74
CA GLY A 167 11.85 6.74 -16.95
C GLY A 167 12.88 7.63 -17.61
N ASP A 168 13.13 7.41 -18.90
CA ASP A 168 14.06 8.21 -19.70
C ASP A 168 13.55 9.64 -19.88
N ALA A 169 12.26 9.83 -20.13
CA ALA A 169 11.64 11.15 -20.22
C ALA A 169 11.74 11.96 -18.92
N VAL A 170 11.56 11.32 -17.77
CA VAL A 170 11.71 11.95 -16.46
C VAL A 170 13.17 12.32 -16.21
N ARG A 171 14.13 11.45 -16.59
CA ARG A 171 15.56 11.77 -16.54
C ARG A 171 15.89 12.96 -17.41
N GLU A 172 15.51 12.94 -18.69
CA GLU A 172 15.73 14.05 -19.61
C GLU A 172 15.16 15.37 -19.09
N ALA A 173 13.94 15.34 -18.53
CA ALA A 173 13.27 16.54 -18.07
C ALA A 173 13.92 17.19 -16.83
N PHE A 174 14.51 16.38 -15.94
CA PHE A 174 14.88 16.84 -14.60
C PHE A 174 16.35 16.58 -14.22
N GLU A 175 17.20 16.09 -15.11
CA GLU A 175 18.63 15.90 -14.84
C GLU A 175 19.32 17.20 -14.41
N GLY A 176 18.95 18.34 -15.03
CA GLY A 176 19.48 19.67 -14.71
C GLY A 176 18.84 20.34 -13.47
N ALA A 177 18.06 19.63 -12.67
CA ALA A 177 17.45 20.20 -11.46
C ALA A 177 18.50 20.46 -10.37
N GLU A 178 18.35 21.59 -9.63
CA GLU A 178 19.21 21.93 -8.49
C GLU A 178 19.05 20.91 -7.37
N ARG A 179 17.81 20.47 -7.11
CA ARG A 179 17.46 19.47 -6.10
C ARG A 179 16.32 18.59 -6.62
N ARG A 180 16.39 17.29 -6.31
CA ARG A 180 15.34 16.33 -6.58
C ARG A 180 14.99 15.58 -5.30
N LEU A 181 13.71 15.58 -4.97
CA LEU A 181 13.14 14.87 -3.83
C LEU A 181 12.18 13.81 -4.34
N ALA A 182 12.55 12.56 -4.24
CA ALA A 182 11.72 11.42 -4.58
C ALA A 182 10.98 10.92 -3.34
N LEU A 183 9.68 10.75 -3.47
CA LEU A 183 8.79 10.27 -2.41
C LEU A 183 8.09 9.00 -2.87
N THR A 184 7.99 8.01 -2.00
CA THR A 184 7.16 6.83 -2.26
C THR A 184 6.68 6.21 -0.95
N GLY A 185 5.50 5.59 -1.00
CA GLY A 185 5.01 4.72 0.10
C GLY A 185 5.45 3.29 -0.08
N THR A 186 5.79 2.93 -1.30
CA THR A 186 6.17 1.57 -1.70
C THR A 186 7.24 1.67 -2.79
N PRO A 187 8.51 1.37 -2.51
CA PRO A 187 9.57 1.45 -3.51
C PRO A 187 9.53 0.26 -4.50
N PHE A 188 8.36 -0.32 -4.72
CA PHE A 188 8.19 -1.48 -5.60
C PHE A 188 7.82 -1.06 -7.01
N ARG A 189 8.24 -1.87 -7.96
CA ARG A 189 7.77 -1.86 -9.34
C ARG A 189 7.45 -3.28 -9.77
N SER A 190 6.55 -3.42 -10.73
CA SER A 190 6.24 -4.69 -11.36
C SER A 190 7.34 -5.17 -12.31
N ASP A 191 8.19 -4.25 -12.80
CA ASP A 191 9.30 -4.52 -13.70
C ASP A 191 10.68 -4.40 -13.03
N THR A 192 11.74 -4.69 -13.78
CA THR A 192 13.14 -4.62 -13.36
C THR A 192 13.84 -3.32 -13.82
N SER A 193 13.09 -2.32 -14.29
CA SER A 193 13.66 -1.05 -14.77
C SER A 193 14.02 -0.14 -13.60
N ALA A 194 15.17 0.53 -13.68
CA ALA A 194 15.62 1.43 -12.63
C ALA A 194 14.69 2.64 -12.48
N ILE A 195 14.28 2.95 -11.25
CA ILE A 195 13.53 4.15 -10.91
C ILE A 195 14.42 5.37 -11.15
N PRO A 196 13.95 6.41 -11.85
CA PRO A 196 14.74 7.61 -12.09
C PRO A 196 15.25 8.26 -10.81
N PHE A 197 16.53 8.65 -10.80
CA PHE A 197 17.20 9.34 -9.68
C PHE A 197 17.26 8.57 -8.36
N VAL A 198 17.02 7.25 -8.40
CA VAL A 198 17.18 6.36 -7.25
C VAL A 198 18.52 5.63 -7.35
N GLN A 199 19.23 5.57 -6.24
CA GLN A 199 20.48 4.81 -6.13
C GLN A 199 20.19 3.34 -5.87
N TYR A 200 21.07 2.45 -6.37
CA TYR A 200 20.97 1.01 -6.20
C TYR A 200 22.28 0.47 -5.66
N GLU A 201 22.22 -0.38 -4.66
CA GLU A 201 23.36 -1.10 -4.11
C GLU A 201 23.15 -2.61 -4.25
N ALA A 202 24.24 -3.34 -4.54
CA ALA A 202 24.19 -4.79 -4.60
C ALA A 202 24.15 -5.37 -3.17
N ASP A 203 23.21 -6.28 -2.92
CA ASP A 203 23.16 -7.05 -1.67
C ASP A 203 24.22 -8.17 -1.66
N ALA A 204 24.22 -9.00 -0.61
CA ALA A 204 25.18 -10.09 -0.44
C ALA A 204 25.07 -11.17 -1.54
N GLU A 205 23.92 -11.28 -2.18
CA GLU A 205 23.61 -12.18 -3.29
C GLU A 205 23.93 -11.54 -4.65
N GLY A 206 24.39 -10.28 -4.69
CA GLY A 206 24.69 -9.53 -5.90
C GLY A 206 23.46 -8.89 -6.58
N ILE A 207 22.30 -8.94 -5.93
CA ILE A 207 21.06 -8.33 -6.42
C ILE A 207 21.09 -6.84 -6.09
N ARG A 208 20.92 -5.99 -7.10
CA ARG A 208 20.87 -4.53 -6.91
C ARG A 208 19.51 -4.11 -6.37
N ARG A 209 19.50 -3.55 -5.15
CA ARG A 209 18.32 -3.03 -4.47
C ARG A 209 18.34 -1.51 -4.39
N SER A 210 17.16 -0.88 -4.44
CA SER A 210 17.05 0.56 -4.24
C SER A 210 17.54 0.93 -2.84
N LYS A 211 18.32 2.00 -2.77
CA LYS A 211 18.79 2.58 -1.51
C LYS A 211 18.01 3.84 -1.20
N ALA A 212 17.16 3.79 -0.20
CA ALA A 212 16.52 4.97 0.34
C ALA A 212 17.51 5.78 1.21
N ASP A 213 17.41 7.10 1.16
CA ASP A 213 18.13 7.97 2.10
C ASP A 213 17.50 7.95 3.47
N TYR A 214 16.17 7.80 3.52
CA TYR A 214 15.40 7.65 4.75
C TYR A 214 14.21 6.73 4.52
N THR A 215 13.99 5.81 5.46
CA THR A 215 12.86 4.88 5.44
C THR A 215 12.04 5.03 6.73
N TYR A 216 10.71 5.08 6.58
CA TYR A 216 9.74 5.06 7.66
C TYR A 216 8.63 4.08 7.34
N GLY A 217 8.81 2.85 7.80
CA GLY A 217 7.95 1.71 7.48
C GLY A 217 6.61 1.72 8.23
N TYR A 218 5.73 0.76 7.85
CA TYR A 218 4.42 0.61 8.51
C TYR A 218 4.56 0.24 9.99
N GLY A 219 5.50 -0.66 10.33
CA GLY A 219 5.74 -1.08 11.72
C GLY A 219 6.18 0.08 12.62
N GLU A 220 7.05 0.98 12.13
CA GLU A 220 7.44 2.19 12.85
C GLU A 220 6.28 3.15 13.01
N ALA A 221 5.55 3.38 11.92
CA ALA A 221 4.38 4.26 11.93
C ALA A 221 3.26 3.74 12.85
N LEU A 222 3.15 2.42 13.01
CA LEU A 222 2.20 1.80 13.93
C LEU A 222 2.63 2.01 15.40
N ARG A 223 3.92 1.83 15.72
CA ARG A 223 4.48 2.13 17.05
C ARG A 223 4.31 3.61 17.43
N ASP A 224 4.47 4.49 16.47
CA ASP A 224 4.33 5.94 16.65
C ASP A 224 2.87 6.42 16.63
N HIS A 225 1.90 5.50 16.48
CA HIS A 225 0.47 5.80 16.34
C HIS A 225 0.14 6.75 15.17
N VAL A 226 0.96 6.77 14.15
CA VAL A 226 0.77 7.55 12.92
C VAL A 226 -0.23 6.87 12.00
N VAL A 227 -0.22 5.54 11.99
CA VAL A 227 -1.16 4.69 11.29
C VAL A 227 -1.90 3.80 12.27
N ARG A 228 -3.02 3.22 11.83
CA ARG A 228 -3.83 2.31 12.65
C ARG A 228 -3.55 0.85 12.28
N PRO A 229 -3.77 -0.09 13.22
CA PRO A 229 -3.64 -1.52 12.95
C PRO A 229 -4.67 -1.98 11.91
N VAL A 230 -4.24 -2.83 10.99
CA VAL A 230 -5.06 -3.46 9.97
C VAL A 230 -5.20 -4.95 10.29
N LEU A 231 -6.44 -5.41 10.44
CA LEU A 231 -6.78 -6.82 10.61
C LEU A 231 -7.21 -7.38 9.26
N PHE A 232 -6.58 -8.44 8.80
CA PHE A 232 -6.99 -9.13 7.59
C PHE A 232 -7.91 -10.31 7.94
N MET A 233 -9.15 -10.24 7.49
CA MET A 233 -10.16 -11.28 7.68
C MET A 233 -10.23 -12.13 6.42
N SER A 234 -9.67 -13.31 6.46
CA SER A 234 -9.56 -14.24 5.34
C SER A 234 -10.78 -15.14 5.26
N TYR A 235 -11.33 -15.26 4.05
CA TYR A 235 -12.47 -16.13 3.74
C TYR A 235 -12.10 -17.18 2.70
N ALA A 236 -12.25 -18.42 3.07
CA ALA A 236 -12.13 -19.61 2.23
C ALA A 236 -13.50 -20.02 1.64
N GLY A 237 -13.59 -21.21 1.13
CA GLY A 237 -14.87 -21.79 0.72
C GLY A 237 -14.76 -22.78 -0.43
N ASP A 238 -15.86 -23.48 -0.69
CA ASP A 238 -15.94 -24.50 -1.72
C ASP A 238 -16.39 -23.86 -3.05
N MET A 239 -15.56 -24.03 -4.09
CA MET A 239 -15.73 -23.46 -5.42
C MET A 239 -15.98 -24.55 -6.43
N ARG A 240 -16.96 -24.36 -7.32
CA ARG A 240 -17.24 -25.26 -8.44
C ARG A 240 -17.34 -24.48 -9.74
N TRP A 241 -16.68 -24.96 -10.77
CA TRP A 241 -16.71 -24.35 -12.09
C TRP A 241 -16.62 -25.41 -13.18
N ARG A 242 -16.98 -25.00 -14.40
CA ARG A 242 -16.84 -25.83 -15.60
C ARG A 242 -15.69 -25.30 -16.45
N THR A 243 -14.80 -26.21 -16.87
CA THR A 243 -13.67 -25.90 -17.75
C THR A 243 -14.13 -25.75 -19.21
N LYS A 244 -13.24 -25.25 -20.07
CA LYS A 244 -13.45 -25.22 -21.53
C LYS A 244 -13.74 -26.58 -22.14
N ALA A 245 -13.18 -27.64 -21.57
CA ALA A 245 -13.39 -29.02 -22.02
C ALA A 245 -14.77 -29.58 -21.62
N GLY A 246 -15.52 -28.83 -20.77
CA GLY A 246 -16.82 -29.26 -20.25
C GLY A 246 -16.73 -30.01 -18.92
N ASP A 247 -15.52 -30.22 -18.38
CA ASP A 247 -15.32 -30.91 -17.12
C ASP A 247 -15.72 -30.04 -15.94
N GLU A 248 -16.43 -30.60 -14.99
CA GLU A 248 -16.73 -29.93 -13.72
C GLU A 248 -15.57 -30.15 -12.73
N VAL A 249 -15.04 -29.05 -12.20
CA VAL A 249 -13.97 -29.05 -11.22
C VAL A 249 -14.48 -28.46 -9.92
N SER A 250 -14.08 -29.06 -8.80
CA SER A 250 -14.37 -28.58 -7.45
C SER A 250 -13.07 -28.41 -6.70
N ALA A 251 -12.91 -27.30 -6.00
CA ALA A 251 -11.74 -27.03 -5.15
C ALA A 251 -12.14 -26.12 -3.99
N ARG A 252 -11.37 -26.23 -2.88
CA ARG A 252 -11.58 -25.39 -1.72
C ARG A 252 -10.57 -24.24 -1.70
N LEU A 253 -11.08 -23.01 -1.74
CA LEU A 253 -10.26 -21.82 -1.56
C LEU A 253 -9.60 -21.85 -0.17
N GLY A 254 -8.30 -21.59 -0.08
CA GLY A 254 -7.53 -21.71 1.15
C GLY A 254 -6.69 -22.98 1.24
N GLU A 255 -6.92 -23.97 0.39
CA GLU A 255 -6.07 -25.16 0.28
C GLU A 255 -4.96 -24.98 -0.77
N ALA A 256 -3.94 -25.85 -0.70
CA ALA A 256 -2.86 -25.83 -1.67
C ALA A 256 -3.34 -26.33 -3.04
N MET A 257 -3.21 -25.51 -4.06
CA MET A 257 -3.64 -25.77 -5.43
C MET A 257 -2.55 -25.33 -6.41
N THR A 258 -2.65 -25.82 -7.66
CA THR A 258 -1.84 -25.27 -8.76
C THR A 258 -2.23 -23.81 -9.02
N LYS A 259 -1.33 -23.05 -9.65
CA LYS A 259 -1.57 -21.63 -9.97
C LYS A 259 -2.85 -21.42 -10.78
N ASP A 260 -3.06 -22.27 -11.83
CA ASP A 260 -4.24 -22.19 -12.66
C ASP A 260 -5.53 -22.51 -11.90
N MET A 261 -5.51 -23.54 -11.06
CA MET A 261 -6.67 -23.89 -10.21
C MET A 261 -6.96 -22.78 -9.21
N THR A 262 -5.93 -22.21 -8.58
CA THR A 262 -6.07 -21.06 -7.68
C THR A 262 -6.72 -19.88 -8.39
N GLY A 263 -6.25 -19.55 -9.60
CA GLY A 263 -6.82 -18.47 -10.41
C GLY A 263 -8.29 -18.72 -10.79
N GLN A 264 -8.65 -19.95 -11.15
CA GLN A 264 -10.03 -20.32 -11.49
C GLN A 264 -10.93 -20.31 -10.24
N ALA A 265 -10.51 -20.89 -9.14
CA ALA A 265 -11.23 -20.87 -7.88
C ALA A 265 -11.44 -19.44 -7.36
N TRP A 266 -10.41 -18.60 -7.48
CA TRP A 266 -10.52 -17.20 -7.08
C TRP A 266 -11.53 -16.41 -7.93
N ARG A 267 -11.51 -16.58 -9.26
CA ARG A 267 -12.53 -15.96 -10.14
C ARG A 267 -13.93 -16.46 -9.81
N THR A 268 -14.09 -17.76 -9.50
CA THR A 268 -15.37 -18.33 -9.08
C THR A 268 -15.86 -17.71 -7.77
N ALA A 269 -14.97 -17.47 -6.80
CA ALA A 269 -15.33 -16.79 -5.56
C ALA A 269 -15.81 -15.35 -5.79
N LEU A 270 -15.21 -14.66 -6.76
CA LEU A 270 -15.55 -13.27 -7.11
C LEU A 270 -16.77 -13.14 -8.05
N ASP A 271 -17.34 -14.25 -8.49
CA ASP A 271 -18.55 -14.23 -9.32
C ASP A 271 -19.73 -13.65 -8.53
N PRO A 272 -20.37 -12.57 -9.00
CA PRO A 272 -21.49 -11.95 -8.31
C PRO A 272 -22.73 -12.85 -8.22
N GLU A 273 -22.89 -13.85 -9.11
CA GLU A 273 -23.99 -14.79 -9.06
C GLU A 273 -23.78 -15.91 -8.02
N GLY A 274 -22.53 -16.08 -7.53
CA GLY A 274 -22.20 -17.01 -6.46
C GLY A 274 -22.60 -16.53 -5.06
N GLN A 275 -22.54 -17.43 -4.08
CA GLN A 275 -22.88 -17.09 -2.68
C GLN A 275 -21.69 -16.55 -1.88
N TRP A 276 -20.47 -16.67 -2.39
CA TRP A 276 -19.26 -16.25 -1.66
C TRP A 276 -19.23 -14.73 -1.44
N ILE A 277 -19.41 -13.93 -2.50
CA ILE A 277 -19.39 -12.45 -2.43
C ILE A 277 -20.53 -11.91 -1.54
N PRO A 278 -21.81 -12.27 -1.70
CA PRO A 278 -22.86 -11.79 -0.82
C PRO A 278 -22.60 -12.12 0.65
N SER A 279 -22.06 -13.30 0.95
CA SER A 279 -21.72 -13.72 2.29
C SER A 279 -20.61 -12.85 2.89
N VAL A 280 -19.54 -12.58 2.16
CA VAL A 280 -18.42 -11.74 2.60
C VAL A 280 -18.85 -10.28 2.74
N LEU A 281 -19.68 -9.75 1.84
CA LEU A 281 -20.23 -8.40 1.95
C LEU A 281 -21.13 -8.28 3.20
N SER A 282 -21.94 -9.29 3.51
CA SER A 282 -22.75 -9.33 4.73
C SER A 282 -21.88 -9.33 6.00
N ALA A 283 -20.82 -10.14 6.02
CA ALA A 283 -19.87 -10.16 7.13
C ALA A 283 -19.15 -8.81 7.30
N ALA A 284 -18.74 -8.20 6.19
CA ALA A 284 -18.11 -6.88 6.18
C ALA A 284 -19.07 -5.79 6.68
N ASP A 285 -20.36 -5.84 6.33
CA ASP A 285 -21.33 -4.87 6.82
C ASP A 285 -21.64 -5.05 8.32
N LYS A 286 -21.68 -6.29 8.82
CA LYS A 286 -21.74 -6.56 10.26
C LYS A 286 -20.53 -5.94 10.97
N ARG A 287 -19.33 -6.14 10.42
CA ARG A 287 -18.10 -5.54 10.95
C ARG A 287 -18.15 -4.01 10.93
N LEU A 288 -18.60 -3.40 9.84
CA LEU A 288 -18.76 -1.95 9.75
C LEU A 288 -19.79 -1.44 10.78
N THR A 289 -20.86 -2.17 10.99
CA THR A 289 -21.86 -1.85 12.02
C THR A 289 -21.23 -1.84 13.40
N GLU A 290 -20.38 -2.81 13.72
CA GLU A 290 -19.68 -2.87 15.00
C GLU A 290 -18.69 -1.71 15.17
N VAL A 291 -17.90 -1.41 14.13
CA VAL A 291 -16.99 -0.25 14.13
C VAL A 291 -17.76 1.06 14.33
N ARG A 292 -18.92 1.21 13.72
CA ARG A 292 -19.74 2.43 13.81
C ARG A 292 -20.33 2.67 15.20
N ARG A 293 -20.35 1.69 16.08
CA ARG A 293 -20.71 1.91 17.49
C ARG A 293 -19.76 2.85 18.22
N THR A 294 -18.48 2.84 17.83
CA THR A 294 -17.42 3.67 18.42
C THR A 294 -16.96 4.79 17.51
N VAL A 295 -17.12 4.62 16.20
CA VAL A 295 -16.72 5.56 15.12
C VAL A 295 -17.93 5.72 14.18
N PRO A 296 -18.93 6.55 14.51
CA PRO A 296 -20.24 6.58 13.84
C PRO A 296 -20.17 6.88 12.33
N ASP A 297 -19.20 7.65 11.90
CA ASP A 297 -18.96 8.05 10.51
C ASP A 297 -18.05 7.09 9.72
N ALA A 298 -17.63 5.96 10.31
CA ALA A 298 -16.79 4.98 9.63
C ALA A 298 -17.42 4.54 8.31
N GLY A 299 -16.60 4.46 7.26
CA GLY A 299 -16.99 4.03 5.93
C GLY A 299 -16.38 2.71 5.53
N GLY A 300 -17.00 2.04 4.57
CA GLY A 300 -16.51 0.84 3.91
C GLY A 300 -16.18 1.09 2.44
N LEU A 301 -15.23 0.31 1.89
CA LEU A 301 -14.87 0.32 0.48
C LEU A 301 -14.78 -1.11 -0.04
N VAL A 302 -15.49 -1.38 -1.14
CA VAL A 302 -15.32 -2.61 -1.93
C VAL A 302 -14.48 -2.29 -3.15
N ILE A 303 -13.40 -3.04 -3.34
CA ILE A 303 -12.51 -2.92 -4.51
C ILE A 303 -12.88 -4.05 -5.47
N ALA A 304 -13.52 -3.70 -6.58
CA ALA A 304 -13.99 -4.64 -7.58
C ALA A 304 -12.96 -4.84 -8.71
N THR A 305 -13.06 -5.96 -9.41
CA THR A 305 -12.20 -6.29 -10.57
C THR A 305 -12.48 -5.37 -11.75
N ASP A 306 -13.74 -5.17 -12.08
CA ASP A 306 -14.26 -4.44 -13.25
C ASP A 306 -15.56 -3.70 -12.92
N GLN A 307 -16.11 -3.02 -13.92
CA GLN A 307 -17.31 -2.19 -13.74
C GLN A 307 -18.57 -3.01 -13.52
N ASP A 308 -18.69 -4.20 -14.15
CA ASP A 308 -19.88 -5.05 -14.03
C ASP A 308 -19.93 -5.68 -12.64
N ASN A 309 -18.79 -6.19 -12.16
CA ASN A 309 -18.67 -6.65 -10.79
C ASN A 309 -18.95 -5.53 -9.79
N ALA A 310 -18.46 -4.30 -10.04
CA ALA A 310 -18.74 -3.17 -9.15
C ALA A 310 -20.23 -2.86 -9.04
N ARG A 311 -20.96 -2.88 -10.16
CA ARG A 311 -22.42 -2.64 -10.17
C ARG A 311 -23.18 -3.77 -9.46
N ALA A 312 -22.78 -5.03 -9.70
CA ALA A 312 -23.40 -6.19 -9.05
C ALA A 312 -23.15 -6.20 -7.54
N TYR A 313 -21.92 -5.92 -7.09
CA TYR A 313 -21.61 -5.81 -5.67
C TYR A 313 -22.34 -4.64 -4.99
N ALA A 314 -22.54 -3.54 -5.72
CA ALA A 314 -23.37 -2.44 -5.23
C ALA A 314 -24.84 -2.83 -5.06
N ALA A 315 -25.39 -3.68 -5.96
CA ALA A 315 -26.73 -4.22 -5.82
C ALA A 315 -26.84 -5.12 -4.58
N HIS A 316 -25.90 -6.05 -4.38
CA HIS A 316 -25.85 -6.88 -3.16
C HIS A 316 -25.76 -6.06 -1.88
N LEU A 317 -24.90 -5.03 -1.86
CA LEU A 317 -24.84 -4.14 -0.69
C LEU A 317 -26.14 -3.37 -0.46
N HIS A 318 -26.83 -2.99 -1.52
CA HIS A 318 -28.16 -2.38 -1.39
C HIS A 318 -29.17 -3.35 -0.77
N GLU A 319 -29.18 -4.59 -1.19
CA GLU A 319 -30.05 -5.64 -0.61
C GLU A 319 -29.72 -5.90 0.87
N ILE A 320 -28.41 -5.99 1.21
CA ILE A 320 -27.95 -6.25 2.58
C ILE A 320 -28.28 -5.07 3.52
N THR A 321 -28.06 -3.82 3.06
CA THR A 321 -28.08 -2.65 3.93
C THR A 321 -29.37 -1.82 3.84
N GLY A 322 -30.17 -2.03 2.78
CA GLY A 322 -31.31 -1.17 2.43
C GLY A 322 -30.91 0.23 1.93
N ARG A 323 -29.61 0.50 1.76
CA ARG A 323 -29.08 1.80 1.30
C ARG A 323 -28.23 1.61 0.04
N ARG A 324 -28.33 2.54 -0.89
CA ARG A 324 -27.49 2.50 -2.11
C ARG A 324 -26.06 2.92 -1.77
N PRO A 325 -25.06 2.11 -2.11
CA PRO A 325 -23.66 2.53 -1.98
C PRO A 325 -23.29 3.56 -3.04
N THR A 326 -22.27 4.37 -2.76
CA THR A 326 -21.63 5.24 -3.76
C THR A 326 -20.80 4.37 -4.72
N VAL A 327 -21.08 4.45 -6.03
CA VAL A 327 -20.33 3.71 -7.05
C VAL A 327 -19.40 4.67 -7.79
N VAL A 328 -18.12 4.28 -7.89
CA VAL A 328 -17.07 5.06 -8.56
C VAL A 328 -16.41 4.19 -9.62
N LEU A 329 -16.63 4.52 -10.87
CA LEU A 329 -16.07 3.81 -12.02
C LEU A 329 -14.98 4.65 -12.68
N SER A 330 -14.05 3.98 -13.37
CA SER A 330 -12.85 4.59 -13.95
C SER A 330 -13.13 5.69 -14.96
N ASP A 331 -14.18 5.52 -15.76
CA ASP A 331 -14.46 6.34 -16.93
C ASP A 331 -15.54 7.41 -16.68
N ASP A 332 -16.02 7.48 -15.44
CA ASP A 332 -17.09 8.42 -15.10
C ASP A 332 -16.57 9.85 -14.94
N GLU A 333 -17.04 10.75 -15.80
CA GLU A 333 -16.92 12.19 -15.53
C GLU A 333 -17.54 12.52 -14.17
N GLY A 334 -16.72 13.07 -13.25
CA GLY A 334 -17.16 13.37 -11.87
C GLY A 334 -16.85 12.30 -10.83
N ALA A 335 -16.09 11.25 -11.16
CA ALA A 335 -15.63 10.23 -10.19
C ALA A 335 -14.95 10.87 -8.97
N SER A 336 -14.05 11.83 -9.18
CA SER A 336 -13.36 12.57 -8.10
C SER A 336 -14.33 13.33 -7.19
N GLY A 337 -15.37 13.95 -7.77
CA GLY A 337 -16.41 14.66 -7.00
C GLY A 337 -17.21 13.72 -6.11
N ARG A 338 -17.61 12.53 -6.63
CA ARG A 338 -18.32 11.53 -5.81
C ARG A 338 -17.46 10.97 -4.68
N ILE A 339 -16.15 10.82 -4.90
CA ILE A 339 -15.23 10.41 -3.84
C ILE A 339 -15.15 11.49 -2.76
N GLU A 340 -15.05 12.75 -3.14
CA GLU A 340 -14.99 13.86 -2.21
C GLU A 340 -16.31 14.00 -1.43
N GLU A 341 -17.45 13.86 -2.10
CA GLU A 341 -18.76 13.82 -1.46
C GLU A 341 -18.86 12.66 -0.48
N PHE A 342 -18.45 11.45 -0.88
CA PHE A 342 -18.39 10.31 0.02
C PHE A 342 -17.46 10.57 1.20
N ALA A 343 -16.31 11.18 1.00
CA ALA A 343 -15.35 11.48 2.07
C ALA A 343 -15.92 12.42 3.14
N GLN A 344 -16.83 13.31 2.75
CA GLN A 344 -17.49 14.28 3.63
C GLN A 344 -18.84 13.80 4.18
N SER A 345 -19.39 12.71 3.63
CA SER A 345 -20.70 12.15 4.04
C SER A 345 -20.56 11.15 5.17
N GLU A 346 -21.72 10.67 5.65
CA GLU A 346 -21.84 9.53 6.57
C GLU A 346 -22.26 8.24 5.85
N ASP A 347 -22.18 8.21 4.52
CA ASP A 347 -22.55 7.04 3.74
C ASP A 347 -21.73 5.82 4.14
N ARG A 348 -22.38 4.65 4.14
CA ARG A 348 -21.76 3.43 4.67
C ARG A 348 -20.72 2.87 3.72
N TRP A 349 -21.08 2.72 2.44
CA TRP A 349 -20.31 1.97 1.49
C TRP A 349 -20.00 2.75 0.22
N MET A 350 -18.77 2.62 -0.23
CA MET A 350 -18.33 2.96 -1.58
C MET A 350 -17.91 1.66 -2.28
N VAL A 351 -18.28 1.51 -3.55
CA VAL A 351 -17.81 0.44 -4.42
C VAL A 351 -17.03 1.06 -5.55
N ALA A 352 -15.81 0.61 -5.78
CA ALA A 352 -14.96 1.19 -6.80
C ALA A 352 -14.18 0.13 -7.56
N VAL A 353 -13.96 0.39 -8.84
CA VAL A 353 -13.01 -0.35 -9.66
C VAL A 353 -11.62 0.17 -9.37
N ARG A 354 -10.59 -0.59 -9.58
CA ARG A 354 -9.14 -0.36 -9.39
C ARG A 354 -8.63 1.09 -9.28
N MET A 355 -9.28 2.08 -9.92
CA MET A 355 -8.87 3.49 -9.90
C MET A 355 -8.75 4.12 -8.51
N VAL A 356 -9.36 3.52 -7.50
CA VAL A 356 -9.23 3.99 -6.11
C VAL A 356 -7.83 3.71 -5.55
N SER A 357 -6.97 3.02 -6.31
CA SER A 357 -5.57 2.82 -5.92
C SER A 357 -4.77 4.14 -5.91
N GLU A 358 -5.15 5.16 -6.69
CA GLU A 358 -4.41 6.41 -6.79
C GLU A 358 -5.28 7.65 -6.50
N GLY A 359 -4.80 8.53 -5.62
CA GLY A 359 -5.36 9.86 -5.42
C GLY A 359 -6.60 9.99 -4.52
N VAL A 360 -7.19 8.89 -4.04
CA VAL A 360 -8.36 8.94 -3.16
C VAL A 360 -7.95 8.98 -1.71
N ASP A 361 -8.17 10.10 -1.06
CA ASP A 361 -7.99 10.25 0.37
C ASP A 361 -9.34 10.30 1.11
N VAL A 362 -9.78 9.16 1.62
CA VAL A 362 -10.99 9.03 2.43
C VAL A 362 -10.61 8.51 3.84
N PRO A 363 -10.23 9.40 4.76
CA PRO A 363 -9.69 8.99 6.08
C PRO A 363 -10.66 8.18 6.94
N ARG A 364 -11.96 8.23 6.65
CA ARG A 364 -13.00 7.52 7.40
C ARG A 364 -13.19 6.05 6.99
N LEU A 365 -12.48 5.57 5.95
CA LEU A 365 -12.52 4.16 5.55
C LEU A 365 -11.96 3.28 6.67
N ALA A 366 -12.76 2.36 7.19
CA ALA A 366 -12.40 1.47 8.29
C ALA A 366 -12.59 -0.02 7.96
N VAL A 367 -13.43 -0.33 6.97
CA VAL A 367 -13.67 -1.70 6.52
C VAL A 367 -13.47 -1.78 5.01
N GLY A 368 -12.67 -2.74 4.56
CA GLY A 368 -12.39 -2.98 3.15
C GLY A 368 -12.79 -4.39 2.73
N VAL A 369 -13.27 -4.55 1.49
CA VAL A 369 -13.44 -5.84 0.85
C VAL A 369 -12.59 -5.88 -0.40
N TYR A 370 -11.60 -6.77 -0.40
CA TYR A 370 -10.68 -6.99 -1.52
C TYR A 370 -11.32 -7.97 -2.50
N ALA A 371 -12.24 -7.47 -3.32
CA ALA A 371 -13.04 -8.25 -4.26
C ALA A 371 -12.48 -8.13 -5.70
N THR A 372 -11.16 -8.28 -5.83
CA THR A 372 -10.44 -8.24 -7.11
C THR A 372 -9.43 -9.37 -7.20
N SER A 373 -9.11 -9.80 -8.42
CA SER A 373 -8.09 -10.81 -8.69
C SER A 373 -6.67 -10.22 -8.83
N ALA A 374 -6.49 -8.92 -8.63
CA ALA A 374 -5.18 -8.30 -8.64
C ALA A 374 -4.33 -8.81 -7.46
N SER A 375 -3.09 -9.24 -7.71
CA SER A 375 -2.19 -9.82 -6.71
C SER A 375 -0.78 -9.23 -6.74
N THR A 376 -0.60 -8.10 -7.43
CA THR A 376 0.71 -7.44 -7.42
C THR A 376 0.97 -6.81 -6.05
N PRO A 377 2.20 -6.87 -5.53
CA PRO A 377 2.55 -6.26 -4.24
C PRO A 377 2.25 -4.77 -4.19
N LEU A 378 2.48 -4.06 -5.30
CA LEU A 378 2.22 -2.63 -5.43
C LEU A 378 0.72 -2.31 -5.28
N PHE A 379 -0.14 -2.97 -6.08
CA PHE A 379 -1.58 -2.75 -6.01
C PHE A 379 -2.14 -3.09 -4.63
N PHE A 380 -1.70 -4.21 -4.03
CA PHE A 380 -2.12 -4.59 -2.68
C PHE A 380 -1.73 -3.51 -1.65
N ALA A 381 -0.47 -3.06 -1.66
CA ALA A 381 0.01 -2.04 -0.74
C ALA A 381 -0.73 -0.69 -0.91
N GLN A 382 -1.02 -0.29 -2.14
CA GLN A 382 -1.81 0.92 -2.43
C GLN A 382 -3.25 0.77 -1.95
N ALA A 383 -3.89 -0.36 -2.21
CA ALA A 383 -5.25 -0.65 -1.78
C ALA A 383 -5.37 -0.63 -0.25
N ILE A 384 -4.47 -1.34 0.46
CA ILE A 384 -4.46 -1.38 1.93
C ILE A 384 -4.06 -0.03 2.52
N GLY A 385 -3.17 0.70 1.86
CA GLY A 385 -2.74 2.05 2.23
C GLY A 385 -3.89 3.05 2.42
N ARG A 386 -5.08 2.80 1.84
CA ARG A 386 -6.29 3.61 2.03
C ARG A 386 -6.88 3.46 3.43
N PHE A 387 -6.63 2.32 4.07
CA PHE A 387 -7.21 1.98 5.36
C PHE A 387 -6.27 2.21 6.54
N VAL A 388 -4.99 2.47 6.31
CA VAL A 388 -4.01 2.63 7.41
C VAL A 388 -4.08 3.97 8.14
N ARG A 389 -4.76 4.98 7.59
CA ARG A 389 -4.81 6.31 8.19
C ARG A 389 -5.61 6.33 9.49
N ALA A 390 -4.96 6.73 10.57
CA ALA A 390 -5.63 6.96 11.84
C ALA A 390 -6.13 8.42 11.94
N ARG A 391 -7.41 8.61 12.26
CA ARG A 391 -8.00 9.93 12.59
C ARG A 391 -8.01 10.16 14.09
N LYS A 392 -8.22 9.06 14.84
CA LYS A 392 -8.21 9.04 16.30
C LYS A 392 -7.33 7.89 16.78
N ARG A 393 -6.77 8.07 17.95
CA ARG A 393 -6.00 7.02 18.61
C ARG A 393 -6.82 5.78 18.83
N GLY A 394 -6.25 4.61 18.56
CA GLY A 394 -6.88 3.31 18.75
C GLY A 394 -7.86 2.90 17.63
N GLU A 395 -8.10 3.72 16.59
CA GLU A 395 -8.89 3.26 15.44
C GLU A 395 -8.26 2.00 14.83
N THR A 396 -9.08 1.02 14.46
CA THR A 396 -8.67 -0.19 13.74
C THR A 396 -9.27 -0.20 12.34
N ALA A 397 -8.60 -0.86 11.40
CA ALA A 397 -9.17 -1.20 10.09
C ALA A 397 -9.34 -2.72 9.96
N SER A 398 -10.29 -3.16 9.16
CA SER A 398 -10.51 -4.58 8.86
C SER A 398 -10.67 -4.78 7.37
N ILE A 399 -9.86 -5.67 6.79
CA ILE A 399 -9.86 -5.95 5.36
C ILE A 399 -10.28 -7.39 5.14
N PHE A 400 -11.37 -7.57 4.41
CA PHE A 400 -11.88 -8.88 4.01
C PHE A 400 -11.22 -9.29 2.70
N LEU A 401 -10.64 -10.47 2.65
CA LEU A 401 -9.93 -10.96 1.46
C LEU A 401 -10.14 -12.46 1.25
N PRO A 402 -10.11 -12.93 0.00
CA PRO A 402 -10.16 -14.37 -0.28
C PRO A 402 -8.89 -15.06 0.22
N SER A 403 -9.05 -16.28 0.76
CA SER A 403 -7.97 -17.10 1.30
C SER A 403 -7.14 -17.72 0.17
N VAL A 404 -6.37 -16.90 -0.53
CA VAL A 404 -5.43 -17.32 -1.57
C VAL A 404 -3.99 -17.03 -1.15
N ALA A 405 -3.09 -17.99 -1.40
CA ALA A 405 -1.71 -17.90 -0.95
C ALA A 405 -0.99 -16.59 -1.32
N PRO A 406 -1.16 -16.03 -2.55
CA PRO A 406 -0.55 -14.75 -2.89
C PRO A 406 -1.00 -13.59 -1.97
N LEU A 407 -2.29 -13.45 -1.70
CA LEU A 407 -2.80 -12.37 -0.84
C LEU A 407 -2.44 -12.56 0.63
N LEU A 408 -2.49 -13.81 1.14
CA LEU A 408 -2.06 -14.12 2.50
C LEU A 408 -0.58 -13.81 2.70
N GLY A 409 0.25 -14.14 1.70
CA GLY A 409 1.67 -13.78 1.70
C GLY A 409 1.90 -12.27 1.72
N LEU A 410 1.14 -11.50 0.93
CA LEU A 410 1.21 -10.04 0.92
C LEU A 410 0.73 -9.44 2.25
N ALA A 411 -0.34 -9.94 2.83
CA ALA A 411 -0.85 -9.50 4.13
C ALA A 411 0.19 -9.73 5.25
N ASN A 412 0.79 -10.93 5.30
CA ASN A 412 1.83 -11.26 6.28
C ASN A 412 3.12 -10.45 6.09
N SER A 413 3.43 -10.04 4.86
CA SER A 413 4.66 -9.30 4.55
C SER A 413 4.47 -7.78 4.53
N MET A 414 3.27 -7.28 4.81
CA MET A 414 3.00 -5.83 4.79
C MET A 414 3.85 -5.04 5.79
N GLU A 415 4.24 -5.69 6.88
CA GLU A 415 5.07 -5.10 7.94
C GLU A 415 6.57 -5.18 7.66
N GLN A 416 6.98 -5.95 6.65
CA GLN A 416 8.37 -6.08 6.24
C GLN A 416 8.71 -4.97 5.24
N GLU A 417 9.80 -4.27 5.49
CA GLU A 417 10.37 -3.33 4.54
C GLU A 417 10.84 -4.07 3.29
N ARG A 418 10.46 -3.56 2.12
CA ARG A 418 10.89 -4.13 0.84
C ARG A 418 11.48 -3.05 -0.04
N ASP A 419 12.69 -3.34 -0.53
CA ASP A 419 13.39 -2.52 -1.48
C ASP A 419 13.15 -3.01 -2.92
N HIS A 420 13.16 -2.07 -3.88
CA HIS A 420 13.13 -2.44 -5.28
C HIS A 420 14.44 -3.09 -5.72
N ALA A 421 14.37 -4.30 -6.30
CA ALA A 421 15.53 -5.06 -6.77
C ALA A 421 15.56 -5.12 -8.31
N LEU A 422 16.68 -4.69 -8.92
CA LEU A 422 16.86 -4.69 -10.38
C LEU A 422 17.19 -6.08 -10.95
N ASP A 423 17.95 -6.87 -10.22
CA ASP A 423 18.54 -8.12 -10.70
C ASP A 423 17.87 -9.34 -10.08
N ARG A 424 16.61 -9.20 -9.63
CA ARG A 424 15.87 -10.34 -9.08
C ARG A 424 15.74 -11.43 -10.15
N PRO A 425 16.19 -12.67 -9.88
CA PRO A 425 15.97 -13.79 -10.77
C PRO A 425 14.46 -13.92 -11.01
N ARG A 426 14.04 -13.81 -12.25
CA ARG A 426 12.65 -14.14 -12.61
C ARG A 426 12.45 -15.60 -12.27
N THR A 427 11.42 -15.91 -11.51
CA THR A 427 11.04 -17.30 -11.28
C THR A 427 10.70 -17.94 -12.63
N ALA A 428 10.90 -19.25 -12.77
CA ALA A 428 10.58 -19.97 -14.02
C ALA A 428 9.12 -19.72 -14.47
N GLU A 429 8.26 -19.29 -13.56
CA GLU A 429 6.86 -18.93 -13.78
C GLU A 429 6.69 -17.54 -14.41
N GLU A 430 7.60 -16.60 -14.14
CA GLU A 430 7.61 -15.25 -14.72
C GLU A 430 8.27 -15.19 -16.10
N GLN A 431 9.09 -16.18 -16.46
CA GLN A 431 9.82 -16.25 -17.75
C GLN A 431 8.92 -16.63 -18.95
N GLY A 432 7.71 -17.15 -18.72
CA GLY A 432 6.80 -17.60 -19.77
C GLY A 432 5.75 -16.57 -20.21
N ILE A 433 5.74 -15.38 -19.63
CA ILE A 433 4.71 -14.38 -19.89
C ILE A 433 5.39 -13.03 -20.12
N GLU A 434 5.53 -12.66 -21.37
CA GLU A 434 5.73 -11.27 -21.80
C GLU A 434 4.38 -10.53 -21.65
N TYR A 435 3.86 -10.55 -20.44
CA TYR A 435 2.55 -10.06 -20.06
C TYR A 435 2.75 -9.07 -18.94
N ASP A 436 2.62 -7.78 -19.25
CA ASP A 436 2.46 -6.73 -18.24
C ASP A 436 1.09 -6.90 -17.59
N PRO A 437 1.01 -7.48 -16.39
CA PRO A 437 -0.29 -7.74 -15.75
C PRO A 437 -1.03 -6.44 -15.43
N GLU A 438 -0.34 -5.31 -15.23
CA GLU A 438 -0.98 -4.03 -14.97
C GLU A 438 -1.52 -3.38 -16.25
N ALA A 439 -0.75 -3.36 -17.34
CA ALA A 439 -1.23 -2.85 -18.62
C ALA A 439 -2.37 -3.70 -19.19
N ALA A 440 -2.30 -5.02 -19.04
CA ALA A 440 -3.38 -5.92 -19.45
C ALA A 440 -4.63 -5.78 -18.57
N LEU A 441 -4.44 -5.56 -17.27
CA LEU A 441 -5.53 -5.34 -16.32
C LEU A 441 -6.17 -3.94 -16.51
N VAL A 442 -5.40 -2.91 -16.85
CA VAL A 442 -5.91 -1.58 -17.25
C VAL A 442 -6.61 -1.66 -18.61
N ALA A 443 -6.04 -2.40 -19.57
CA ALA A 443 -6.69 -2.62 -20.86
C ALA A 443 -7.99 -3.44 -20.74
N GLU A 444 -8.06 -4.39 -19.80
CA GLU A 444 -9.25 -5.18 -19.53
C GLU A 444 -10.31 -4.40 -18.75
N ALA A 445 -9.93 -3.53 -17.83
CA ALA A 445 -10.81 -2.61 -17.12
C ALA A 445 -11.42 -1.53 -18.05
N ASN A 446 -10.70 -1.17 -19.12
CA ASN A 446 -11.11 -0.18 -20.12
C ASN A 446 -11.75 -0.79 -21.37
N LYS A 447 -11.93 -2.11 -21.46
CA LYS A 447 -12.66 -2.74 -22.56
C LYS A 447 -14.15 -2.46 -22.42
N GLU A 448 -14.71 -1.77 -23.42
CA GLU A 448 -16.15 -1.65 -23.61
C GLU A 448 -16.84 -3.01 -23.72
N GLU A 449 -18.11 -3.09 -23.32
CA GLU A 449 -19.00 -4.25 -23.22
C GLU A 449 -18.97 -5.30 -24.37
N LYS A 450 -18.37 -4.98 -25.51
CA LYS A 450 -18.36 -5.89 -26.68
C LYS A 450 -17.32 -7.02 -26.63
N ALA A 451 -16.32 -6.94 -25.74
CA ALA A 451 -15.27 -7.97 -25.66
C ALA A 451 -15.53 -9.06 -24.62
N SER A 452 -16.49 -8.88 -23.73
CA SER A 452 -16.83 -9.86 -22.67
C SER A 452 -17.43 -11.16 -23.21
N GLY A 453 -18.06 -11.14 -24.39
CA GLY A 453 -18.77 -12.30 -24.93
C GLY A 453 -17.89 -13.42 -25.48
N GLU A 454 -16.67 -13.14 -25.93
CA GLU A 454 -15.80 -14.18 -26.54
C GLU A 454 -14.87 -14.88 -25.54
N LEU A 455 -14.51 -14.21 -24.44
CA LEU A 455 -13.74 -14.82 -23.34
C LEU A 455 -14.60 -15.62 -22.37
N LEU A 456 -15.90 -15.32 -22.28
CA LEU A 456 -16.89 -16.03 -21.46
C LEU A 456 -17.18 -17.49 -21.94
N GLY A 457 -16.87 -17.83 -23.20
CA GLY A 457 -17.05 -19.19 -23.72
C GLY A 457 -16.11 -20.26 -23.16
N SER A 458 -15.26 -19.93 -22.20
CA SER A 458 -14.18 -20.82 -21.76
C SER A 458 -14.17 -21.21 -20.27
N PHE A 459 -14.94 -20.52 -19.45
CA PHE A 459 -14.99 -20.73 -18.00
C PHE A 459 -16.40 -20.36 -17.53
N GLN A 460 -17.02 -21.21 -16.75
CA GLN A 460 -18.33 -20.98 -16.17
C GLN A 460 -18.28 -21.29 -14.68
N ALA A 461 -18.46 -20.28 -13.82
CA ALA A 461 -18.70 -20.50 -12.41
C ALA A 461 -20.04 -21.26 -12.23
N LEU A 462 -20.07 -22.22 -11.32
CA LEU A 462 -21.26 -23.04 -11.04
C LEU A 462 -21.77 -22.81 -9.62
N ASP A 463 -20.86 -22.73 -8.65
CA ASP A 463 -21.20 -22.52 -7.23
C ASP A 463 -19.98 -21.99 -6.48
N ALA A 464 -20.23 -21.12 -5.52
CA ALA A 464 -19.19 -20.55 -4.65
C ALA A 464 -19.80 -20.32 -3.24
N GLN A 465 -19.33 -21.09 -2.27
CA GLN A 465 -19.77 -20.99 -0.88
C GLN A 465 -18.65 -20.42 -0.04
N ALA A 466 -18.94 -19.46 0.84
CA ALA A 466 -17.97 -18.85 1.74
C ALA A 466 -17.88 -19.57 3.08
N SER A 467 -16.69 -19.62 3.64
CA SER A 467 -16.45 -19.95 5.05
C SER A 467 -15.40 -18.99 5.62
N PHE A 468 -15.59 -18.58 6.87
CA PHE A 468 -14.57 -17.81 7.59
C PHE A 468 -13.33 -18.70 7.79
N ASP A 469 -12.14 -18.20 7.41
CA ASP A 469 -10.90 -18.98 7.54
C ASP A 469 -10.15 -18.52 8.80
N ARG A 470 -9.63 -17.31 8.81
CA ARG A 470 -8.81 -16.79 9.91
C ARG A 470 -8.71 -15.26 9.90
N VAL A 471 -8.17 -14.70 10.97
CA VAL A 471 -7.72 -13.32 11.06
C VAL A 471 -6.19 -13.30 11.07
N LEU A 472 -5.57 -12.48 10.21
CA LEU A 472 -4.14 -12.22 10.22
C LEU A 472 -3.89 -10.85 10.87
N PHE A 473 -2.96 -10.80 11.81
CA PHE A 473 -2.54 -9.57 12.47
C PHE A 473 -1.17 -9.76 13.10
N ASP A 474 -0.24 -8.84 12.87
CA ASP A 474 1.10 -8.79 13.47
C ASP A 474 1.85 -10.14 13.31
N GLY A 475 1.86 -10.68 12.09
CA GLY A 475 2.47 -11.97 11.78
C GLY A 475 1.81 -13.17 12.46
N GLY A 476 0.72 -12.99 13.18
CA GLY A 476 -0.06 -14.04 13.84
C GLY A 476 -1.32 -14.41 13.05
N GLU A 477 -1.73 -15.69 13.18
CA GLU A 477 -2.95 -16.21 12.61
C GLU A 477 -3.92 -16.62 13.73
N PHE A 478 -5.18 -16.18 13.66
CA PHE A 478 -6.21 -16.38 14.67
C PHE A 478 -7.49 -16.88 14.01
N GLY A 479 -8.15 -17.87 14.61
CA GLY A 479 -9.29 -18.58 14.02
C GLY A 479 -8.86 -19.99 13.57
N ALA A 480 -9.81 -20.84 13.28
CA ALA A 480 -9.54 -22.22 12.88
C ALA A 480 -10.57 -22.75 11.88
N GLY A 481 -11.06 -21.89 11.01
CA GLY A 481 -12.10 -22.17 10.03
C GLY A 481 -13.49 -22.33 10.68
N ALA A 482 -14.48 -21.59 10.21
CA ALA A 482 -15.83 -21.63 10.71
C ALA A 482 -16.85 -21.28 9.62
N ASP A 483 -18.10 -21.73 9.79
CA ASP A 483 -19.15 -21.36 8.86
C ASP A 483 -19.50 -19.88 8.99
N VAL A 484 -19.91 -19.27 7.88
CA VAL A 484 -20.43 -17.90 7.87
C VAL A 484 -21.68 -17.81 8.75
N GLY A 485 -21.74 -16.82 9.63
CA GLY A 485 -22.80 -16.62 10.61
C GLY A 485 -22.61 -17.42 11.90
N SER A 486 -21.56 -18.22 12.03
CA SER A 486 -21.24 -18.94 13.26
C SER A 486 -20.87 -18.02 14.41
N ALA A 487 -20.98 -18.51 15.66
CA ALA A 487 -20.58 -17.76 16.83
C ALA A 487 -19.08 -17.40 16.81
N GLU A 488 -18.23 -18.25 16.23
CA GLU A 488 -16.81 -18.02 16.09
C GLU A 488 -16.50 -16.87 15.13
N GLU A 489 -17.12 -16.85 13.96
CA GLU A 489 -16.99 -15.71 13.04
C GLU A 489 -17.49 -14.42 13.69
N LEU A 490 -18.69 -14.47 14.30
CA LEU A 490 -19.28 -13.29 14.94
C LEU A 490 -18.42 -12.73 16.08
N ASP A 491 -17.71 -13.57 16.81
CA ASP A 491 -16.77 -13.12 17.82
C ASP A 491 -15.61 -12.31 17.20
N PHE A 492 -15.03 -12.75 16.07
CA PHE A 492 -13.99 -11.99 15.39
C PHE A 492 -14.54 -10.73 14.69
N LEU A 493 -15.76 -10.79 14.14
CA LEU A 493 -16.43 -9.61 13.59
C LEU A 493 -16.79 -8.57 14.66
N GLY A 494 -17.10 -9.02 15.88
CA GLY A 494 -17.46 -8.20 17.02
C GLY A 494 -16.28 -7.55 17.77
N LEU A 495 -15.09 -7.46 17.18
CA LEU A 495 -13.98 -6.72 17.76
C LEU A 495 -14.33 -5.22 17.85
N PRO A 496 -14.02 -4.51 18.96
CA PRO A 496 -14.21 -3.07 19.04
C PRO A 496 -13.50 -2.31 17.91
N GLY A 497 -14.10 -1.21 17.47
CA GLY A 497 -13.49 -0.35 16.43
C GLY A 497 -12.36 0.54 16.95
N LEU A 498 -12.18 0.62 18.27
CA LEU A 498 -11.11 1.39 18.93
C LEU A 498 -10.30 0.45 19.83
N LEU A 499 -9.11 0.07 19.38
CA LEU A 499 -8.15 -0.79 20.09
C LEU A 499 -6.72 -0.39 19.72
N GLU A 500 -5.86 -0.23 20.72
CA GLU A 500 -4.42 -0.12 20.49
C GLU A 500 -3.85 -1.47 19.97
N PRO A 501 -2.74 -1.48 19.23
CA PRO A 501 -2.18 -2.70 18.63
C PRO A 501 -1.99 -3.86 19.62
N ASP A 502 -1.46 -3.59 20.81
CA ASP A 502 -1.27 -4.60 21.87
C ASP A 502 -2.60 -5.16 22.39
N GLN A 503 -3.63 -4.31 22.45
CA GLN A 503 -4.98 -4.73 22.84
C GLN A 503 -5.61 -5.63 21.77
N VAL A 504 -5.41 -5.33 20.50
CA VAL A 504 -5.84 -6.18 19.37
C VAL A 504 -5.20 -7.56 19.50
N ALA A 505 -3.86 -7.63 19.63
CA ALA A 505 -3.14 -8.88 19.76
C ALA A 505 -3.61 -9.70 20.98
N THR A 506 -3.84 -9.04 22.11
CA THR A 506 -4.29 -9.69 23.35
C THR A 506 -5.70 -10.26 23.18
N LEU A 507 -6.61 -9.49 22.62
CA LEU A 507 -8.00 -9.89 22.43
C LEU A 507 -8.13 -11.02 21.41
N LEU A 508 -7.37 -10.98 20.32
CA LEU A 508 -7.32 -12.07 19.34
C LEU A 508 -6.82 -13.37 19.95
N ARG A 509 -5.74 -13.32 20.76
CA ARG A 509 -5.22 -14.50 21.48
C ARG A 509 -6.24 -15.05 22.48
N GLN A 510 -6.96 -14.19 23.19
CA GLN A 510 -8.00 -14.61 24.12
C GLN A 510 -9.14 -15.33 23.40
N ARG A 511 -9.70 -14.74 22.33
CA ARG A 511 -10.77 -15.37 21.54
C ARG A 511 -10.35 -16.70 20.94
N GLN A 512 -9.12 -16.77 20.38
CA GLN A 512 -8.54 -18.02 19.92
C GLN A 512 -8.48 -19.09 21.01
N ALA A 513 -8.06 -18.71 22.22
CA ALA A 513 -7.97 -19.66 23.34
C ALA A 513 -9.35 -20.15 23.78
N ASP A 514 -10.35 -19.29 23.78
CA ASP A 514 -11.73 -19.63 24.18
C ASP A 514 -12.37 -20.57 23.15
N HIS A 515 -12.19 -20.34 21.85
CA HIS A 515 -12.68 -21.23 20.79
C HIS A 515 -11.98 -22.60 20.81
N LEU A 516 -10.67 -22.65 21.05
CA LEU A 516 -9.94 -23.90 21.20
C LEU A 516 -10.41 -24.71 22.42
N ARG A 517 -10.76 -24.04 23.53
CA ARG A 517 -11.37 -24.68 24.71
C ARG A 517 -12.75 -25.24 24.41
N ALA A 518 -13.57 -24.45 23.72
CA ALA A 518 -14.93 -24.86 23.35
C ALA A 518 -14.92 -26.08 22.40
N ARG A 519 -13.94 -26.15 21.48
CA ARG A 519 -13.75 -27.31 20.59
C ARG A 519 -13.11 -28.53 21.26
N GLY A 520 -12.80 -28.48 22.57
CA GLY A 520 -12.17 -29.60 23.30
C GLY A 520 -10.72 -29.88 22.93
N VAL A 521 -10.07 -29.00 22.21
CA VAL A 521 -8.67 -29.14 21.82
C VAL A 521 -7.78 -28.73 23.02
N ARG A 522 -7.30 -29.70 23.77
CA ARG A 522 -6.29 -29.47 24.82
C ARG A 522 -4.98 -29.01 24.17
N ARG A 523 -4.59 -27.78 24.40
CA ARG A 523 -3.25 -27.29 24.05
C ARG A 523 -2.20 -28.14 24.74
N ALA A 524 -1.34 -28.81 23.97
CA ALA A 524 -0.05 -29.25 24.49
C ALA A 524 0.73 -27.98 24.93
N PRO A 525 1.31 -27.92 26.13
CA PRO A 525 2.06 -26.77 26.59
C PRO A 525 3.23 -26.53 25.62
N ALA A 526 3.29 -25.33 25.06
CA ALA A 526 4.42 -24.91 24.23
C ALA A 526 5.69 -24.99 25.06
N ARG A 527 6.47 -26.07 24.87
CA ARG A 527 7.84 -26.17 25.40
C ARG A 527 8.67 -25.12 24.64
N TRP A 528 8.79 -23.96 25.21
CA TRP A 528 9.85 -23.03 24.88
C TRP A 528 11.18 -23.73 25.10
N ARG A 529 11.81 -24.23 24.07
CA ARG A 529 13.22 -24.58 24.12
C ARG A 529 14.00 -23.27 24.26
N ARG A 530 14.19 -22.84 25.51
CA ARG A 530 15.27 -21.91 25.79
C ARG A 530 16.57 -22.65 25.44
N SER A 531 17.19 -22.28 24.35
CA SER A 531 18.59 -22.55 24.09
C SER A 531 19.37 -21.80 25.18
N ALA A 532 19.79 -22.56 26.21
CA ALA A 532 20.71 -22.05 27.21
C ALA A 532 22.07 -21.79 26.54
N PRO A 533 22.74 -20.67 26.83
CA PRO A 533 24.10 -20.47 26.37
C PRO A 533 25.01 -21.51 27.04
N SER A 534 25.79 -22.23 26.24
CA SER A 534 26.83 -23.15 26.71
C SER A 534 27.86 -22.39 27.57
N ARG A 535 27.83 -22.61 28.87
CA ARG A 535 28.93 -22.24 29.76
C ARG A 535 30.11 -23.19 29.49
N SER A 536 31.19 -22.64 28.99
CA SER A 536 32.50 -23.24 29.02
C SER A 536 33.00 -23.28 30.47
N THR A 537 32.99 -24.46 31.09
CA THR A 537 33.78 -24.70 32.31
C THR A 537 35.03 -25.45 31.89
N GLY A 538 36.14 -24.76 32.02
CA GLY A 538 37.46 -25.40 31.98
C GLY A 538 37.65 -26.31 33.20
N ALA A 539 38.31 -27.40 33.01
CA ALA A 539 38.93 -28.21 34.06
C ALA A 539 40.19 -28.91 33.51
N PRO A 540 41.11 -29.33 34.35
CA PRO A 540 42.52 -29.16 34.08
C PRO A 540 43.23 -30.42 33.54
N VAL A 541 44.40 -30.13 33.03
CA VAL A 541 45.45 -31.04 32.55
C VAL A 541 45.76 -32.19 33.55
N SER A 542 45.79 -33.41 33.05
CA SER A 542 46.56 -34.48 33.63
C SER A 542 47.32 -35.25 32.53
N CYS A 543 48.63 -35.27 32.71
CA CYS A 543 49.67 -35.93 31.92
C CYS A 543 49.61 -37.46 32.00
N ALA A 544 49.72 -38.15 30.88
CA ALA A 544 50.44 -39.47 30.88
C ALA A 544 50.94 -39.77 29.45
N ARG A 545 52.22 -40.15 29.46
CA ARG A 545 53.08 -40.53 28.32
C ARG A 545 52.70 -41.90 27.73
N SER A 546 52.95 -42.06 26.45
CA SER A 546 53.92 -43.03 25.82
C SER A 546 53.49 -43.33 24.39
N SER A 547 54.32 -43.11 23.48
CA SER A 547 55.43 -43.81 22.81
C SER A 547 55.08 -44.46 21.47
N ARG A 548 55.84 -43.99 20.44
CA ARG A 548 56.36 -44.74 19.26
C ARG A 548 55.34 -45.21 18.22
N SER A 549 55.53 -45.08 16.90
CA SER A 549 56.74 -45.03 16.06
C SER A 549 56.39 -44.80 14.62
N SER A 550 57.22 -44.03 13.92
CA SER A 550 57.80 -44.30 12.58
C SER A 550 56.84 -44.69 11.44
N SER A 551 56.86 -44.12 10.24
CA SER A 551 57.96 -43.85 9.34
C SER A 551 57.46 -43.22 8.02
N ARG A 552 58.20 -42.24 7.54
CA ARG A 552 58.78 -42.10 6.18
C ARG A 552 57.80 -42.30 4.98
N ARG A 553 57.66 -41.44 4.03
CA ARG A 553 58.54 -40.77 3.10
C ARG A 553 57.69 -39.91 2.15
N GLY A 554 58.11 -38.72 1.86
CA GLY A 554 57.77 -38.05 0.63
C GLY A 554 58.73 -38.51 -0.48
N PRO A 555 58.96 -37.77 -1.56
CA PRO A 555 58.32 -36.58 -2.11
C PRO A 555 58.12 -36.66 -3.65
N SER A 556 57.88 -35.51 -4.29
CA SER A 556 58.17 -35.19 -5.69
C SER A 556 56.93 -34.87 -6.52
N ALA A 557 56.70 -33.68 -6.93
CA ALA A 557 57.34 -32.80 -7.86
C ALA A 557 56.77 -32.88 -9.29
N ALA A 558 56.51 -31.71 -9.76
CA ALA A 558 56.61 -31.20 -11.11
C ALA A 558 55.38 -31.35 -12.02
N ALA A 559 54.79 -30.25 -12.35
CA ALA A 559 55.11 -29.27 -13.42
C ALA A 559 54.47 -29.61 -14.76
N SER A 560 53.79 -28.67 -15.22
CA SER A 560 53.85 -27.88 -16.47
C SER A 560 52.72 -28.08 -17.46
N ARG A 561 52.12 -26.92 -17.73
CA ARG A 561 51.98 -26.22 -19.02
C ARG A 561 51.04 -26.75 -20.08
N THR A 562 50.26 -25.73 -20.45
CA THR A 562 49.81 -25.31 -21.81
C THR A 562 48.75 -26.15 -22.52
N ALA A 563 47.62 -25.60 -22.73
CA ALA A 563 47.18 -24.85 -23.90
C ALA A 563 45.91 -24.10 -23.57
#